data_9c057a58f91aaaf13480dc6a0ff73627
#
_entry.id   9c057a58f91aaaf13480dc6a0ff73627
#
_cell.length_a   1.000
_cell.length_b   1.000
_cell.length_c   1.000
_cell.angle_alpha   90.00
_cell.angle_beta   90.00
_cell.angle_gamma   90.00
#
_symmetry.space_group_name_H-M   'P 1'
#
loop_
_entity.id
_entity.type
_entity.pdbx_description
1 polymer ?
#
loop_
_entity_poly.entity_id
_entity_poly.type
_entity_poly.pdbx_seq_one_letter_code
_entity_poly.pdbx_strand_id
1 'polypeptide(L)'
;MEKVLNKKEYVMDMTEGSSMKLIMKFSVPLLIGNLFQQVYSLVDSIVVGRHLGANALGGVGSVGMISFLFFSLCNGMASGIGVVISRYFGAKKEEQVKKAIANALFVILAVGALMSILGYCFAGPIIRLMKTPAETFDYAYTYMRITCGFTIAVAIYNGISAVLRALGDSKTPLIFLMIASAINVVLDIVFVIYMDMGVAGAAYATVLSQILSSVGSICYAVKTNPYFRLKRGHFKFDRDIMKEDFSIGIPMAVQTSMISISCSILQTLINGYGPEVMAAYTATGKVEGIIFQPFSSLGLALSTFAGQNCGARKYERVRRAVWQTELITLALGAALFCLVAVFRENVVGFFVTEENVIRLGAKGLVISGSMYIALGTIYTMRGALNGMGDVVFSMLNGALEVGGRIVFALILMYVLKMGFWGVWYTNIFTWIVIALTASGRFAVYIRKCQREDDGTENA
;
A
#
# COMPACT_ATOMS: atom_id res chain seq x y z
N MET A 1 40.75 -1.57 -19.28
CA MET A 1 40.10 -0.25 -19.08
C MET A 1 38.61 -0.52 -18.79
N GLU A 2 38.29 -0.98 -17.56
CA GLU A 2 36.91 -1.21 -17.10
C GLU A 2 36.24 0.15 -16.94
N LYS A 3 35.19 0.41 -17.73
CA LYS A 3 34.27 1.48 -17.46
C LYS A 3 33.71 1.25 -16.04
N VAL A 4 34.16 2.04 -15.08
CA VAL A 4 33.47 2.27 -13.81
C VAL A 4 32.12 2.84 -14.20
N LEU A 5 31.15 1.95 -14.45
CA LEU A 5 29.75 2.30 -14.60
C LEU A 5 29.37 3.09 -13.35
N ASN A 6 28.96 4.32 -13.58
CA ASN A 6 28.67 5.34 -12.61
C ASN A 6 27.73 4.75 -11.52
N LYS A 7 28.27 4.33 -10.39
CA LYS A 7 27.56 3.75 -9.23
C LYS A 7 26.41 4.64 -8.71
N LYS A 8 26.36 5.90 -9.15
CA LYS A 8 25.46 6.95 -8.66
C LYS A 8 24.08 7.01 -9.33
N GLU A 9 23.85 6.31 -10.43
CA GLU A 9 22.61 6.52 -11.21
C GLU A 9 21.41 5.68 -10.74
N TYR A 10 21.66 4.50 -10.15
CA TYR A 10 20.64 3.50 -9.80
C TYR A 10 20.45 3.26 -8.29
N VAL A 11 21.27 3.89 -7.45
CA VAL A 11 21.23 3.70 -5.99
C VAL A 11 21.30 5.07 -5.34
N MET A 12 20.24 5.42 -4.56
CA MET A 12 20.21 6.70 -3.85
C MET A 12 20.55 6.48 -2.37
N ASP A 13 21.74 6.92 -1.98
CA ASP A 13 22.10 7.00 -0.56
C ASP A 13 21.37 8.19 0.08
N MET A 14 20.41 7.89 0.96
CA MET A 14 19.63 8.90 1.65
C MET A 14 20.26 9.34 2.97
N THR A 15 21.45 8.82 3.31
CA THR A 15 22.16 9.20 4.54
C THR A 15 22.92 10.51 4.41
N GLU A 16 23.03 11.07 3.19
CA GLU A 16 23.76 12.30 2.90
C GLU A 16 22.90 13.28 2.08
N GLY A 17 23.24 14.57 2.09
CA GLY A 17 22.54 15.61 1.33
C GLY A 17 21.25 16.12 2.02
N SER A 18 20.44 16.90 1.32
CA SER A 18 19.20 17.50 1.85
C SER A 18 18.10 16.45 2.00
N SER A 19 17.63 16.20 3.24
CA SER A 19 16.59 15.20 3.55
C SER A 19 15.32 15.42 2.74
N MET A 20 14.83 16.65 2.72
CA MET A 20 13.59 17.01 2.01
C MET A 20 13.71 16.76 0.51
N LYS A 21 14.82 17.21 -0.12
CA LYS A 21 15.04 17.01 -1.56
C LYS A 21 15.08 15.52 -1.92
N LEU A 22 15.68 14.69 -1.08
CA LEU A 22 15.77 13.23 -1.27
C LEU A 22 14.38 12.57 -1.14
N ILE A 23 13.62 12.91 -0.09
CA ILE A 23 12.28 12.38 0.14
C ILE A 23 11.36 12.76 -1.01
N MET A 24 11.35 14.03 -1.44
CA MET A 24 10.52 14.49 -2.55
C MET A 24 10.91 13.81 -3.87
N LYS A 25 12.22 13.72 -4.17
CA LYS A 25 12.70 13.04 -5.38
C LYS A 25 12.34 11.57 -5.42
N PHE A 26 12.25 10.93 -4.26
CA PHE A 26 11.88 9.53 -4.12
C PHE A 26 10.36 9.31 -4.13
N SER A 27 9.58 10.20 -3.50
CA SER A 27 8.12 10.07 -3.40
C SER A 27 7.38 10.36 -4.70
N VAL A 28 7.88 11.28 -5.54
CA VAL A 28 7.22 11.63 -6.81
C VAL A 28 7.06 10.44 -7.75
N PRO A 29 8.09 9.61 -8.04
CA PRO A 29 7.90 8.40 -8.82
C PRO A 29 6.90 7.42 -8.20
N LEU A 30 6.90 7.28 -6.86
CA LEU A 30 5.93 6.41 -6.16
C LEU A 30 4.50 6.92 -6.35
N LEU A 31 4.28 8.23 -6.20
CA LEU A 31 2.97 8.86 -6.43
C LEU A 31 2.48 8.61 -7.86
N ILE A 32 3.34 8.86 -8.85
CA ILE A 32 3.00 8.62 -10.26
C ILE A 32 2.63 7.14 -10.47
N GLY A 33 3.42 6.20 -9.91
CA GLY A 33 3.13 4.77 -10.00
C GLY A 33 1.79 4.40 -9.38
N ASN A 34 1.50 4.90 -8.19
CA ASN A 34 0.24 4.64 -7.51
C ASN A 34 -0.97 5.21 -8.28
N LEU A 35 -0.83 6.40 -8.89
CA LEU A 35 -1.88 6.97 -9.73
C LEU A 35 -2.10 6.16 -11.01
N PHE A 36 -1.04 5.70 -11.67
CA PHE A 36 -1.14 4.79 -12.81
C PHE A 36 -1.85 3.48 -12.43
N GLN A 37 -1.57 2.94 -11.23
CA GLN A 37 -2.24 1.76 -10.71
C GLN A 37 -3.75 1.97 -10.54
N GLN A 38 -4.19 3.14 -10.07
CA GLN A 38 -5.61 3.46 -10.00
C GLN A 38 -6.27 3.55 -11.38
N VAL A 39 -5.58 4.15 -12.34
CA VAL A 39 -6.09 4.29 -13.72
C VAL A 39 -6.26 2.92 -14.39
N TYR A 40 -5.26 2.03 -14.32
CA TYR A 40 -5.40 0.73 -14.96
C TYR A 40 -6.50 -0.12 -14.31
N SER A 41 -6.64 -0.07 -12.98
CA SER A 41 -7.74 -0.78 -12.28
C SER A 41 -9.13 -0.29 -12.71
N LEU A 42 -9.25 0.99 -13.06
CA LEU A 42 -10.47 1.55 -13.62
C LEU A 42 -10.70 1.01 -15.04
N VAL A 43 -9.67 0.95 -15.89
CA VAL A 43 -9.75 0.44 -17.25
C VAL A 43 -10.17 -1.03 -17.26
N ASP A 44 -9.57 -1.88 -16.42
CA ASP A 44 -9.95 -3.28 -16.25
C ASP A 44 -11.44 -3.42 -15.89
N SER A 45 -11.90 -2.63 -14.91
CA SER A 45 -13.33 -2.61 -14.54
C SER A 45 -14.26 -2.18 -15.69
N ILE A 46 -13.82 -1.24 -16.53
CA ILE A 46 -14.59 -0.79 -17.72
C ILE A 46 -14.64 -1.90 -18.77
N VAL A 47 -13.52 -2.58 -19.04
CA VAL A 47 -13.49 -3.69 -20.01
C VAL A 47 -14.41 -4.81 -19.58
N VAL A 48 -14.31 -5.26 -18.32
CA VAL A 48 -15.19 -6.29 -17.77
C VAL A 48 -16.66 -5.86 -17.81
N GLY A 49 -16.97 -4.65 -17.33
CA GLY A 49 -18.35 -4.17 -17.24
C GLY A 49 -19.04 -3.98 -18.59
N ARG A 50 -18.32 -3.45 -19.59
CA ARG A 50 -18.90 -3.19 -20.91
C ARG A 50 -19.06 -4.44 -21.78
N HIS A 51 -18.14 -5.41 -21.68
CA HIS A 51 -18.16 -6.59 -22.56
C HIS A 51 -18.81 -7.81 -21.91
N LEU A 52 -18.67 -7.99 -20.58
CA LEU A 52 -19.20 -9.15 -19.88
C LEU A 52 -20.49 -8.85 -19.11
N GLY A 53 -20.86 -7.57 -18.99
CA GLY A 53 -22.08 -7.12 -18.35
C GLY A 53 -22.02 -6.96 -16.84
N ALA A 54 -23.15 -6.53 -16.25
CA ALA A 54 -23.25 -6.14 -14.85
C ALA A 54 -22.98 -7.30 -13.86
N ASN A 55 -23.40 -8.52 -14.20
CA ASN A 55 -23.20 -9.69 -13.33
C ASN A 55 -21.72 -10.06 -13.21
N ALA A 56 -20.97 -9.99 -14.31
CA ALA A 56 -19.52 -10.23 -14.30
C ALA A 56 -18.79 -9.15 -13.50
N LEU A 57 -19.11 -7.88 -13.72
CA LEU A 57 -18.55 -6.76 -12.96
C LEU A 57 -18.88 -6.87 -11.48
N GLY A 58 -20.12 -7.24 -11.13
CA GLY A 58 -20.54 -7.49 -9.75
C GLY A 58 -19.79 -8.64 -9.10
N GLY A 59 -19.57 -9.74 -9.85
CA GLY A 59 -18.77 -10.88 -9.41
C GLY A 59 -17.32 -10.50 -9.10
N VAL A 60 -16.64 -9.82 -10.04
CA VAL A 60 -15.27 -9.34 -9.87
C VAL A 60 -15.18 -8.34 -8.71
N GLY A 61 -16.10 -7.39 -8.62
CA GLY A 61 -16.16 -6.39 -7.57
C GLY A 61 -16.35 -7.01 -6.17
N SER A 62 -17.18 -8.04 -6.06
CA SER A 62 -17.45 -8.71 -4.77
C SER A 62 -16.20 -9.34 -4.15
N VAL A 63 -15.30 -9.88 -4.97
CA VAL A 63 -14.06 -10.51 -4.49
C VAL A 63 -12.89 -9.54 -4.36
N GLY A 64 -13.06 -8.30 -4.82
CA GLY A 64 -11.99 -7.29 -4.81
C GLY A 64 -11.41 -7.03 -3.42
N MET A 65 -12.25 -6.94 -2.38
CA MET A 65 -11.82 -6.73 -1.00
C MET A 65 -10.98 -7.90 -0.44
N ILE A 66 -11.36 -9.14 -0.80
CA ILE A 66 -10.62 -10.33 -0.35
C ILE A 66 -9.31 -10.45 -1.09
N SER A 67 -9.32 -10.26 -2.40
CA SER A 67 -8.09 -10.21 -3.19
C SER A 67 -7.12 -9.15 -2.65
N PHE A 68 -7.65 -7.98 -2.28
CA PHE A 68 -6.85 -6.92 -1.65
C PHE A 68 -6.27 -7.37 -0.30
N LEU A 69 -6.99 -8.17 0.50
CA LEU A 69 -6.46 -8.72 1.75
C LEU A 69 -5.24 -9.64 1.49
N PHE A 70 -5.35 -10.57 0.53
CA PHE A 70 -4.22 -11.44 0.13
C PHE A 70 -3.01 -10.63 -0.34
N PHE A 71 -3.26 -9.62 -1.19
CA PHE A 71 -2.20 -8.78 -1.72
C PHE A 71 -1.58 -7.88 -0.65
N SER A 72 -2.37 -7.37 0.31
CA SER A 72 -1.89 -6.53 1.40
C SER A 72 -0.96 -7.29 2.35
N LEU A 73 -1.22 -8.57 2.60
CA LEU A 73 -0.31 -9.43 3.36
C LEU A 73 1.06 -9.57 2.67
N CYS A 74 1.06 -9.86 1.37
CA CYS A 74 2.30 -9.93 0.59
C CYS A 74 3.03 -8.59 0.55
N ASN A 75 2.30 -7.48 0.35
CA ASN A 75 2.88 -6.14 0.32
C ASN A 75 3.48 -5.71 1.67
N GLY A 76 2.80 -6.03 2.78
CA GLY A 76 3.31 -5.76 4.11
C GLY A 76 4.59 -6.53 4.42
N MET A 77 4.65 -7.84 4.07
CA MET A 77 5.87 -8.63 4.18
C MET A 77 7.00 -8.06 3.33
N ALA A 78 6.74 -7.74 2.07
CA ALA A 78 7.71 -7.13 1.18
C ALA A 78 8.24 -5.79 1.73
N SER A 79 7.35 -4.97 2.29
CA SER A 79 7.73 -3.69 2.92
C SER A 79 8.63 -3.89 4.14
N GLY A 80 8.35 -4.91 4.97
CA GLY A 80 9.19 -5.29 6.11
C GLY A 80 10.60 -5.69 5.68
N ILE A 81 10.73 -6.56 4.69
CA ILE A 81 12.00 -6.93 4.05
C ILE A 81 12.73 -5.67 3.55
N GLY A 82 11.99 -4.73 2.94
CA GLY A 82 12.56 -3.45 2.50
C GLY A 82 13.16 -2.64 3.66
N VAL A 83 12.54 -2.65 4.84
CA VAL A 83 13.09 -1.99 6.05
C VAL A 83 14.40 -2.65 6.49
N VAL A 84 14.45 -3.98 6.55
CA VAL A 84 15.68 -4.73 6.92
C VAL A 84 16.83 -4.38 5.96
N ILE A 85 16.58 -4.47 4.66
CA ILE A 85 17.57 -4.17 3.62
C ILE A 85 18.02 -2.71 3.70
N SER A 86 17.08 -1.75 3.89
CA SER A 86 17.42 -0.33 3.99
C SER A 86 18.33 -0.02 5.17
N ARG A 87 18.17 -0.72 6.30
CA ARG A 87 19.04 -0.60 7.47
C ARG A 87 20.44 -1.12 7.20
N TYR A 88 20.59 -2.31 6.63
CA TYR A 88 21.91 -2.85 6.23
C TYR A 88 22.57 -1.96 5.19
N PHE A 89 21.81 -1.42 4.25
CA PHE A 89 22.30 -0.49 3.24
C PHE A 89 22.82 0.82 3.87
N GLY A 90 22.04 1.42 4.76
CA GLY A 90 22.45 2.63 5.51
C GLY A 90 23.66 2.40 6.39
N ALA A 91 23.80 1.22 6.99
CA ALA A 91 24.96 0.80 7.76
C ALA A 91 26.22 0.52 6.88
N LYS A 92 26.10 0.65 5.55
CA LYS A 92 27.17 0.35 4.56
C LYS A 92 27.70 -1.09 4.63
N LYS A 93 26.87 -2.04 5.09
CA LYS A 93 27.20 -3.46 5.22
C LYS A 93 26.87 -4.21 3.94
N GLU A 94 27.66 -4.02 2.86
CA GLU A 94 27.37 -4.55 1.51
C GLU A 94 27.11 -6.06 1.47
N GLU A 95 27.86 -6.87 2.21
CA GLU A 95 27.67 -8.32 2.25
C GLU A 95 26.39 -8.72 2.95
N GLN A 96 25.98 -8.03 4.02
CA GLN A 96 24.68 -8.25 4.64
C GLN A 96 23.52 -7.83 3.74
N VAL A 97 23.66 -6.73 2.99
CA VAL A 97 22.65 -6.33 1.99
C VAL A 97 22.44 -7.45 0.95
N LYS A 98 23.52 -8.02 0.39
CA LYS A 98 23.42 -9.10 -0.59
C LYS A 98 22.81 -10.38 0.01
N LYS A 99 23.18 -10.74 1.24
CA LYS A 99 22.58 -11.86 1.96
C LYS A 99 21.09 -11.61 2.24
N ALA A 100 20.72 -10.40 2.67
CA ALA A 100 19.34 -10.03 2.92
C ALA A 100 18.50 -10.09 1.64
N ILE A 101 19.02 -9.61 0.49
CA ILE A 101 18.35 -9.74 -0.81
C ILE A 101 18.14 -11.20 -1.19
N ALA A 102 19.16 -12.07 -0.99
CA ALA A 102 19.04 -13.48 -1.29
C ALA A 102 18.04 -14.21 -0.37
N ASN A 103 18.04 -13.89 0.94
CA ASN A 103 17.10 -14.47 1.90
C ASN A 103 15.68 -13.93 1.70
N ALA A 104 15.53 -12.67 1.30
CA ALA A 104 14.25 -12.08 0.93
C ALA A 104 13.52 -12.90 -0.15
N LEU A 105 14.25 -13.46 -1.11
CA LEU A 105 13.68 -14.33 -2.15
C LEU A 105 12.99 -15.56 -1.54
N PHE A 106 13.59 -16.21 -0.55
CA PHE A 106 12.98 -17.35 0.12
C PHE A 106 11.69 -16.98 0.86
N VAL A 107 11.71 -15.82 1.58
CA VAL A 107 10.51 -15.33 2.29
C VAL A 107 9.40 -14.99 1.31
N ILE A 108 9.71 -14.25 0.25
CA ILE A 108 8.73 -13.82 -0.77
C ILE A 108 8.10 -15.03 -1.46
N LEU A 109 8.92 -16.02 -1.85
CA LEU A 109 8.42 -17.24 -2.48
C LEU A 109 7.58 -18.07 -1.51
N ALA A 110 8.00 -18.23 -0.26
CA ALA A 110 7.26 -18.99 0.75
C ALA A 110 5.91 -18.33 1.07
N VAL A 111 5.90 -17.03 1.32
CA VAL A 111 4.65 -16.28 1.60
C VAL A 111 3.76 -16.23 0.37
N GLY A 112 4.31 -15.96 -0.80
CA GLY A 112 3.57 -15.95 -2.06
C GLY A 112 2.95 -17.31 -2.39
N ALA A 113 3.70 -18.39 -2.22
CA ALA A 113 3.20 -19.75 -2.43
C ALA A 113 2.11 -20.12 -1.40
N LEU A 114 2.32 -19.81 -0.12
CA LEU A 114 1.31 -20.03 0.92
C LEU A 114 0.01 -19.28 0.59
N MET A 115 0.09 -17.99 0.26
CA MET A 115 -1.08 -17.20 -0.10
C MET A 115 -1.74 -17.70 -1.38
N SER A 116 -0.98 -18.15 -2.38
CA SER A 116 -1.52 -18.76 -3.60
C SER A 116 -2.29 -20.05 -3.31
N ILE A 117 -1.73 -20.94 -2.50
CA ILE A 117 -2.39 -22.19 -2.10
C ILE A 117 -3.69 -21.89 -1.33
N LEU A 118 -3.63 -21.00 -0.35
CA LEU A 118 -4.81 -20.59 0.41
C LEU A 118 -5.87 -19.96 -0.50
N GLY A 119 -5.48 -19.03 -1.37
CA GLY A 119 -6.39 -18.37 -2.29
C GLY A 119 -7.05 -19.32 -3.28
N TYR A 120 -6.29 -20.29 -3.81
CA TYR A 120 -6.82 -21.30 -4.73
C TYR A 120 -7.76 -22.31 -4.05
N CYS A 121 -7.36 -22.85 -2.89
CA CYS A 121 -8.13 -23.87 -2.17
C CYS A 121 -9.38 -23.30 -1.50
N PHE A 122 -9.30 -22.10 -0.95
CA PHE A 122 -10.39 -21.50 -0.17
C PHE A 122 -11.27 -20.54 -0.95
N ALA A 123 -11.06 -20.33 -2.26
CA ALA A 123 -11.88 -19.43 -3.07
C ALA A 123 -13.37 -19.76 -2.97
N GLY A 124 -13.76 -21.02 -3.17
CA GLY A 124 -15.16 -21.45 -3.09
C GLY A 124 -15.80 -21.26 -1.70
N PRO A 125 -15.19 -21.80 -0.62
CA PRO A 125 -15.66 -21.57 0.75
C PRO A 125 -15.81 -20.08 1.11
N ILE A 126 -14.85 -19.25 0.75
CA ILE A 126 -14.87 -17.80 1.04
C ILE A 126 -16.06 -17.13 0.34
N ILE A 127 -16.27 -17.38 -0.97
CA ILE A 127 -17.36 -16.76 -1.73
C ILE A 127 -18.72 -17.21 -1.23
N ARG A 128 -18.86 -18.47 -0.80
CA ARG A 128 -20.08 -18.96 -0.15
C ARG A 128 -20.32 -18.28 1.20
N LEU A 129 -19.28 -18.09 2.00
CA LEU A 129 -19.36 -17.36 3.27
C LEU A 129 -19.83 -15.91 3.07
N MET A 130 -19.43 -15.28 1.97
CA MET A 130 -19.87 -13.93 1.59
C MET A 130 -21.34 -13.88 1.13
N LYS A 131 -22.02 -15.03 0.99
CA LYS A 131 -23.40 -15.12 0.49
C LYS A 131 -23.54 -14.44 -0.90
N THR A 132 -22.53 -14.62 -1.77
CA THR A 132 -22.55 -14.10 -3.12
C THR A 132 -23.75 -14.68 -3.89
N PRO A 133 -24.56 -13.84 -4.58
CA PRO A 133 -25.72 -14.31 -5.36
C PRO A 133 -25.33 -15.36 -6.40
N ALA A 134 -26.23 -16.32 -6.67
CA ALA A 134 -25.96 -17.43 -7.59
C ALA A 134 -25.59 -16.93 -8.99
N GLU A 135 -26.20 -15.82 -9.45
CA GLU A 135 -26.00 -15.21 -10.76
C GLU A 135 -24.57 -14.66 -10.96
N THR A 136 -23.88 -14.29 -9.85
CA THR A 136 -22.53 -13.70 -9.88
C THR A 136 -21.48 -14.65 -9.33
N PHE A 137 -21.88 -15.81 -8.77
CA PHE A 137 -21.00 -16.75 -8.09
C PHE A 137 -19.89 -17.29 -8.99
N ASP A 138 -20.21 -17.76 -10.18
CA ASP A 138 -19.24 -18.37 -11.09
C ASP A 138 -18.21 -17.36 -11.58
N TYR A 139 -18.62 -16.11 -11.82
CA TYR A 139 -17.70 -15.03 -12.16
C TYR A 139 -16.75 -14.70 -11.01
N ALA A 140 -17.28 -14.57 -9.80
CA ALA A 140 -16.53 -14.33 -8.60
C ALA A 140 -15.53 -15.48 -8.31
N TYR A 141 -16.00 -16.73 -8.41
CA TYR A 141 -15.18 -17.91 -8.19
C TYR A 141 -14.03 -18.03 -9.17
N THR A 142 -14.32 -17.89 -10.46
CA THR A 142 -13.31 -17.96 -11.51
C THR A 142 -12.23 -16.87 -11.33
N TYR A 143 -12.66 -15.62 -11.13
CA TYR A 143 -11.74 -14.49 -10.94
C TYR A 143 -10.87 -14.66 -9.68
N MET A 144 -11.49 -14.97 -8.55
CA MET A 144 -10.76 -15.15 -7.29
C MET A 144 -9.77 -16.32 -7.35
N ARG A 145 -10.18 -17.46 -7.90
CA ARG A 145 -9.35 -18.65 -8.00
C ARG A 145 -8.11 -18.40 -8.84
N ILE A 146 -8.21 -17.62 -9.92
CA ILE A 146 -7.07 -17.26 -10.75
C ILE A 146 -6.22 -16.19 -10.04
N THR A 147 -6.80 -15.05 -9.66
CA THR A 147 -6.03 -13.93 -9.12
C THR A 147 -5.38 -14.26 -7.77
N CYS A 148 -6.14 -14.88 -6.85
CA CYS A 148 -5.58 -15.29 -5.56
C CYS A 148 -4.72 -16.56 -5.69
N GLY A 149 -5.02 -17.49 -6.61
CA GLY A 149 -4.20 -18.65 -6.89
C GLY A 149 -2.80 -18.33 -7.46
N PHE A 150 -2.65 -17.18 -8.09
CA PHE A 150 -1.37 -16.68 -8.59
C PHE A 150 -0.82 -15.50 -7.78
N THR A 151 -1.20 -15.37 -6.51
CA THR A 151 -0.69 -14.33 -5.59
C THR A 151 0.84 -14.32 -5.50
N ILE A 152 1.50 -15.45 -5.77
CA ILE A 152 2.97 -15.53 -5.84
C ILE A 152 3.56 -14.55 -6.87
N ALA A 153 2.89 -14.31 -7.99
CA ALA A 153 3.36 -13.33 -8.99
C ALA A 153 3.34 -11.90 -8.42
N VAL A 154 2.27 -11.57 -7.69
CA VAL A 154 2.13 -10.28 -6.98
C VAL A 154 3.17 -10.14 -5.87
N ALA A 155 3.43 -11.23 -5.13
CA ALA A 155 4.42 -11.25 -4.06
C ALA A 155 5.84 -11.01 -4.62
N ILE A 156 6.22 -11.64 -5.73
CA ILE A 156 7.53 -11.45 -6.39
C ILE A 156 7.65 -9.99 -6.88
N TYR A 157 6.63 -9.44 -7.53
CA TYR A 157 6.65 -8.06 -7.98
C TYR A 157 6.80 -7.07 -6.82
N ASN A 158 6.01 -7.22 -5.75
CA ASN A 158 6.11 -6.37 -4.58
C ASN A 158 7.44 -6.53 -3.86
N GLY A 159 7.96 -7.75 -3.78
CA GLY A 159 9.25 -8.04 -3.17
C GLY A 159 10.41 -7.38 -3.89
N ILE A 160 10.53 -7.56 -5.22
CA ILE A 160 11.60 -6.92 -6.00
C ILE A 160 11.49 -5.38 -5.95
N SER A 161 10.25 -4.86 -5.99
CA SER A 161 10.00 -3.44 -5.87
C SER A 161 10.40 -2.89 -4.50
N ALA A 162 10.15 -3.64 -3.41
CA ALA A 162 10.56 -3.25 -2.06
C ALA A 162 12.09 -3.27 -1.89
N VAL A 163 12.76 -4.28 -2.44
CA VAL A 163 14.23 -4.35 -2.45
C VAL A 163 14.85 -3.16 -3.19
N LEU A 164 14.35 -2.84 -4.39
CA LEU A 164 14.83 -1.68 -5.16
C LEU A 164 14.62 -0.37 -4.41
N ARG A 165 13.43 -0.19 -3.82
CA ARG A 165 13.12 0.98 -2.99
C ARG A 165 14.04 1.06 -1.77
N ALA A 166 14.33 -0.04 -1.10
CA ALA A 166 15.24 -0.07 0.05
C ALA A 166 16.65 0.44 -0.30
N LEU A 167 17.11 0.18 -1.53
CA LEU A 167 18.37 0.68 -2.10
C LEU A 167 18.26 2.11 -2.66
N GLY A 168 17.11 2.77 -2.51
CA GLY A 168 16.89 4.14 -2.97
C GLY A 168 16.41 4.26 -4.43
N ASP A 169 16.09 3.17 -5.11
CA ASP A 169 15.56 3.20 -6.47
C ASP A 169 14.02 3.14 -6.47
N SER A 170 13.37 4.28 -6.63
CA SER A 170 11.92 4.38 -6.82
C SER A 170 11.49 4.45 -8.29
N LYS A 171 12.45 4.68 -9.21
CA LYS A 171 12.15 4.84 -10.64
C LYS A 171 11.96 3.51 -11.35
N THR A 172 12.83 2.54 -11.08
CA THR A 172 12.75 1.22 -11.72
C THR A 172 11.40 0.53 -11.42
N PRO A 173 10.90 0.44 -10.17
CA PRO A 173 9.56 -0.07 -9.90
C PRO A 173 8.45 0.68 -10.65
N LEU A 174 8.53 2.01 -10.75
CA LEU A 174 7.57 2.81 -11.53
C LEU A 174 7.55 2.41 -13.01
N ILE A 175 8.72 2.33 -13.65
CA ILE A 175 8.82 1.99 -15.09
C ILE A 175 8.20 0.63 -15.35
N PHE A 176 8.52 -0.39 -14.53
CA PHE A 176 7.96 -1.72 -14.70
C PHE A 176 6.47 -1.81 -14.34
N LEU A 177 5.98 -0.98 -13.41
CA LEU A 177 4.55 -0.83 -13.16
C LEU A 177 3.81 -0.26 -14.37
N MET A 178 4.36 0.77 -15.00
CA MET A 178 3.78 1.36 -16.22
C MET A 178 3.76 0.35 -17.38
N ILE A 179 4.84 -0.41 -17.55
CA ILE A 179 4.92 -1.48 -18.55
C ILE A 179 3.87 -2.58 -18.23
N ALA A 180 3.77 -3.01 -16.97
CA ALA A 180 2.76 -3.99 -16.55
C ALA A 180 1.34 -3.49 -16.84
N SER A 181 1.05 -2.23 -16.51
CA SER A 181 -0.26 -1.63 -16.75
C SER A 181 -0.61 -1.58 -18.24
N ALA A 182 0.35 -1.21 -19.09
CA ALA A 182 0.15 -1.21 -20.54
C ALA A 182 -0.08 -2.62 -21.09
N ILE A 183 0.72 -3.59 -20.65
CA ILE A 183 0.55 -5.00 -21.05
C ILE A 183 -0.79 -5.53 -20.55
N ASN A 184 -1.20 -5.23 -19.31
CA ASN A 184 -2.47 -5.66 -18.76
C ASN A 184 -3.64 -5.17 -19.62
N VAL A 185 -3.70 -3.87 -19.95
CA VAL A 185 -4.77 -3.32 -20.81
C VAL A 185 -4.81 -4.01 -22.19
N VAL A 186 -3.65 -4.27 -22.79
CA VAL A 186 -3.60 -4.97 -24.09
C VAL A 186 -4.10 -6.41 -23.93
N LEU A 187 -3.66 -7.12 -22.90
CA LEU A 187 -4.08 -8.50 -22.64
C LEU A 187 -5.56 -8.59 -22.28
N ASP A 188 -6.13 -7.62 -21.55
CA ASP A 188 -7.56 -7.55 -21.27
C ASP A 188 -8.36 -7.46 -22.57
N ILE A 189 -7.96 -6.58 -23.49
CA ILE A 189 -8.60 -6.46 -24.80
C ILE A 189 -8.49 -7.77 -25.58
N VAL A 190 -7.30 -8.38 -25.62
CA VAL A 190 -7.07 -9.63 -26.37
C VAL A 190 -7.86 -10.78 -25.78
N PHE A 191 -7.77 -11.00 -24.47
CA PHE A 191 -8.35 -12.18 -23.82
C PHE A 191 -9.87 -12.06 -23.63
N VAL A 192 -10.35 -10.86 -23.24
CA VAL A 192 -11.79 -10.66 -22.98
C VAL A 192 -12.56 -10.42 -24.27
N ILE A 193 -12.03 -9.58 -25.19
CA ILE A 193 -12.77 -9.16 -26.37
C ILE A 193 -12.54 -10.08 -27.57
N TYR A 194 -11.27 -10.38 -27.91
CA TYR A 194 -10.95 -11.17 -29.10
C TYR A 194 -10.98 -12.69 -28.88
N MET A 195 -10.55 -13.15 -27.68
CA MET A 195 -10.52 -14.60 -27.38
C MET A 195 -11.77 -15.10 -26.63
N ASP A 196 -12.66 -14.19 -26.25
CA ASP A 196 -13.92 -14.46 -25.51
C ASP A 196 -13.73 -15.34 -24.25
N MET A 197 -12.60 -15.12 -23.54
CA MET A 197 -12.26 -15.89 -22.33
C MET A 197 -13.08 -15.44 -21.10
N GLY A 198 -13.97 -14.47 -21.24
CA GLY A 198 -14.80 -13.95 -20.16
C GLY A 198 -13.97 -13.36 -19.00
N VAL A 199 -14.46 -13.53 -17.78
CA VAL A 199 -13.79 -13.03 -16.56
C VAL A 199 -12.43 -13.71 -16.31
N ALA A 200 -12.25 -14.96 -16.78
CA ALA A 200 -10.95 -15.63 -16.71
C ALA A 200 -9.89 -14.89 -17.52
N GLY A 201 -10.27 -14.30 -18.67
CA GLY A 201 -9.36 -13.48 -19.49
C GLY A 201 -8.80 -12.30 -18.73
N ALA A 202 -9.63 -11.52 -18.05
CA ALA A 202 -9.20 -10.39 -17.22
C ALA A 202 -8.29 -10.84 -16.07
N ALA A 203 -8.63 -11.95 -15.40
CA ALA A 203 -7.80 -12.51 -14.35
C ALA A 203 -6.42 -12.94 -14.86
N TYR A 204 -6.33 -13.64 -15.99
CA TYR A 204 -5.05 -14.03 -16.60
C TYR A 204 -4.26 -12.83 -17.12
N ALA A 205 -4.90 -11.82 -17.68
CA ALA A 205 -4.23 -10.59 -18.09
C ALA A 205 -3.51 -9.92 -16.92
N THR A 206 -4.19 -9.81 -15.77
CA THR A 206 -3.61 -9.28 -14.53
C THR A 206 -2.42 -10.13 -14.07
N VAL A 207 -2.54 -11.45 -14.01
CA VAL A 207 -1.46 -12.34 -13.57
C VAL A 207 -0.26 -12.28 -14.50
N LEU A 208 -0.48 -12.39 -15.82
CA LEU A 208 0.61 -12.39 -16.80
C LEU A 208 1.35 -11.05 -16.85
N SER A 209 0.64 -9.93 -16.76
CA SER A 209 1.29 -8.61 -16.69
C SER A 209 2.19 -8.47 -15.46
N GLN A 210 1.78 -9.00 -14.31
CA GLN A 210 2.57 -9.01 -13.08
C GLN A 210 3.82 -9.93 -13.22
N ILE A 211 3.68 -11.09 -13.82
CA ILE A 211 4.81 -12.01 -14.08
C ILE A 211 5.82 -11.35 -15.01
N LEU A 212 5.38 -10.80 -16.14
CA LEU A 212 6.26 -10.15 -17.11
C LEU A 212 6.99 -8.94 -16.51
N SER A 213 6.28 -8.14 -15.71
CA SER A 213 6.86 -7.02 -14.99
C SER A 213 7.89 -7.47 -13.95
N SER A 214 7.60 -8.53 -13.20
CA SER A 214 8.52 -9.10 -12.22
C SER A 214 9.80 -9.59 -12.86
N VAL A 215 9.68 -10.39 -13.92
CA VAL A 215 10.83 -10.91 -14.68
C VAL A 215 11.65 -9.78 -15.27
N GLY A 216 10.99 -8.81 -15.92
CA GLY A 216 11.67 -7.65 -16.49
C GLY A 216 12.41 -6.83 -15.45
N SER A 217 11.77 -6.57 -14.29
CA SER A 217 12.37 -5.83 -13.18
C SER A 217 13.58 -6.55 -12.59
N ILE A 218 13.49 -7.88 -12.40
CA ILE A 218 14.63 -8.69 -11.91
C ILE A 218 15.78 -8.66 -12.92
N CYS A 219 15.52 -8.93 -14.20
CA CYS A 219 16.53 -8.92 -15.25
C CYS A 219 17.23 -7.55 -15.34
N TYR A 220 16.47 -6.47 -15.25
CA TYR A 220 17.02 -5.13 -15.24
C TYR A 220 17.88 -4.88 -14.00
N ALA A 221 17.36 -5.21 -12.80
CA ALA A 221 18.07 -5.04 -11.54
C ALA A 221 19.40 -5.81 -11.51
N VAL A 222 19.42 -7.07 -11.97
CA VAL A 222 20.65 -7.89 -12.07
C VAL A 222 21.69 -7.27 -12.99
N LYS A 223 21.25 -6.64 -14.10
CA LYS A 223 22.16 -5.99 -15.06
C LYS A 223 22.71 -4.66 -14.55
N THR A 224 21.91 -3.87 -13.88
CA THR A 224 22.21 -2.46 -13.57
C THR A 224 22.65 -2.22 -12.14
N ASN A 225 22.11 -2.99 -11.16
CA ASN A 225 22.35 -2.74 -9.76
C ASN A 225 23.41 -3.72 -9.18
N PRO A 226 24.55 -3.21 -8.66
CA PRO A 226 25.63 -4.06 -8.12
C PRO A 226 25.22 -4.97 -6.97
N TYR A 227 24.20 -4.57 -6.17
CA TYR A 227 23.70 -5.36 -5.04
C TYR A 227 22.95 -6.62 -5.46
N PHE A 228 22.48 -6.70 -6.73
CA PHE A 228 21.85 -7.90 -7.29
C PHE A 228 22.86 -8.87 -7.91
N ARG A 229 24.16 -8.58 -7.91
CA ARG A 229 25.22 -9.51 -8.33
C ARG A 229 25.49 -10.52 -7.21
N LEU A 230 24.54 -11.44 -7.02
CA LEU A 230 24.58 -12.42 -5.96
C LEU A 230 25.51 -13.60 -6.31
N LYS A 231 26.32 -14.05 -5.33
CA LYS A 231 27.14 -15.26 -5.40
C LYS A 231 26.40 -16.42 -4.74
N ARG A 232 26.75 -17.66 -5.06
CA ARG A 232 26.15 -18.86 -4.42
C ARG A 232 26.21 -18.84 -2.90
N GLY A 233 27.24 -18.26 -2.31
CA GLY A 233 27.40 -18.12 -0.86
C GLY A 233 26.36 -17.21 -0.20
N HIS A 234 25.74 -16.26 -0.93
CA HIS A 234 24.71 -15.38 -0.39
C HIS A 234 23.34 -16.09 -0.23
N PHE A 235 23.10 -17.17 -1.00
CA PHE A 235 21.88 -17.98 -0.92
C PHE A 235 21.89 -18.99 0.25
N LYS A 236 22.90 -18.94 1.13
CA LYS A 236 22.83 -19.71 2.37
C LYS A 236 21.75 -19.13 3.26
N PHE A 237 20.93 -20.04 3.81
CA PHE A 237 19.90 -19.68 4.77
C PHE A 237 20.54 -19.03 6.00
N ASP A 238 20.19 -17.77 6.25
CA ASP A 238 20.67 -16.98 7.41
C ASP A 238 19.50 -16.81 8.38
N ARG A 239 19.58 -17.54 9.49
CA ARG A 239 18.49 -17.56 10.48
C ARG A 239 18.23 -16.20 11.11
N ASP A 240 19.27 -15.39 11.30
CA ASP A 240 19.13 -14.08 11.95
C ASP A 240 18.44 -13.09 11.02
N ILE A 241 18.85 -13.04 9.75
CA ILE A 241 18.18 -12.23 8.72
C ILE A 241 16.72 -12.65 8.56
N MET A 242 16.45 -13.96 8.46
CA MET A 242 15.07 -14.47 8.35
C MET A 242 14.22 -14.09 9.56
N LYS A 243 14.78 -14.19 10.78
CA LYS A 243 14.08 -13.79 11.99
C LYS A 243 13.77 -12.29 11.98
N GLU A 244 14.70 -11.46 11.50
CA GLU A 244 14.51 -10.02 11.36
C GLU A 244 13.43 -9.71 10.33
N ASP A 245 13.45 -10.35 9.15
CA ASP A 245 12.44 -10.22 8.10
C ASP A 245 11.03 -10.55 8.61
N PHE A 246 10.88 -11.66 9.35
CA PHE A 246 9.57 -12.04 9.92
C PHE A 246 9.16 -11.12 11.08
N SER A 247 10.09 -10.70 11.93
CA SER A 247 9.78 -9.83 13.08
C SER A 247 9.30 -8.44 12.65
N ILE A 248 9.74 -7.97 11.49
CA ILE A 248 9.32 -6.70 10.90
C ILE A 248 8.18 -6.91 9.90
N GLY A 249 8.26 -7.92 9.05
CA GLY A 249 7.33 -8.17 7.98
C GLY A 249 5.93 -8.58 8.45
N ILE A 250 5.83 -9.49 9.44
CA ILE A 250 4.51 -9.95 9.95
C ILE A 250 3.71 -8.79 10.56
N PRO A 251 4.24 -7.97 11.48
CA PRO A 251 3.49 -6.82 11.99
C PRO A 251 3.06 -5.84 10.89
N MET A 252 3.91 -5.58 9.88
CA MET A 252 3.56 -4.71 8.76
C MET A 252 2.48 -5.34 7.86
N ALA A 253 2.52 -6.66 7.64
CA ALA A 253 1.48 -7.38 6.91
C ALA A 253 0.12 -7.32 7.63
N VAL A 254 0.11 -7.55 8.93
CA VAL A 254 -1.09 -7.42 9.77
C VAL A 254 -1.61 -5.99 9.76
N GLN A 255 -0.74 -4.98 9.92
CA GLN A 255 -1.11 -3.56 9.87
C GLN A 255 -1.82 -3.19 8.56
N THR A 256 -1.27 -3.58 7.40
CA THR A 256 -1.88 -3.28 6.09
C THR A 256 -3.22 -3.99 5.90
N SER A 257 -3.34 -5.21 6.40
CA SER A 257 -4.58 -5.98 6.36
C SER A 257 -5.68 -5.37 7.25
N MET A 258 -5.33 -4.83 8.40
CA MET A 258 -6.26 -4.15 9.31
C MET A 258 -6.90 -2.92 8.67
N ILE A 259 -6.18 -2.17 7.84
CA ILE A 259 -6.75 -1.03 7.10
C ILE A 259 -7.88 -1.51 6.18
N SER A 260 -7.69 -2.61 5.46
CA SER A 260 -8.70 -3.20 4.57
C SER A 260 -9.94 -3.66 5.33
N ILE A 261 -9.74 -4.36 6.46
CA ILE A 261 -10.83 -4.82 7.34
C ILE A 261 -11.62 -3.62 7.86
N SER A 262 -10.93 -2.59 8.29
CA SER A 262 -11.50 -1.36 8.82
C SER A 262 -12.43 -0.65 7.81
N CYS A 263 -11.99 -0.54 6.54
CA CYS A 263 -12.82 0.01 5.47
C CYS A 263 -14.05 -0.86 5.17
N SER A 264 -13.88 -2.19 5.20
CA SER A 264 -14.97 -3.15 4.98
C SER A 264 -16.06 -3.05 6.04
N ILE A 265 -15.70 -2.82 7.30
CA ILE A 265 -16.66 -2.64 8.41
C ILE A 265 -17.54 -1.40 8.16
N LEU A 266 -16.94 -0.27 7.80
CA LEU A 266 -17.72 0.94 7.51
C LEU A 266 -18.63 0.76 6.29
N GLN A 267 -18.15 0.09 5.23
CA GLN A 267 -18.97 -0.23 4.07
C GLN A 267 -20.18 -1.09 4.46
N THR A 268 -19.99 -2.08 5.33
CA THR A 268 -21.09 -2.96 5.79
C THR A 268 -22.15 -2.16 6.56
N LEU A 269 -21.74 -1.22 7.40
CA LEU A 269 -22.68 -0.36 8.15
C LEU A 269 -23.49 0.54 7.21
N ILE A 270 -22.86 1.09 6.17
CA ILE A 270 -23.52 1.94 5.17
C ILE A 270 -24.54 1.17 4.32
N ASN A 271 -24.25 -0.08 3.99
CA ASN A 271 -25.12 -0.90 3.14
C ASN A 271 -26.54 -1.05 3.70
N GLY A 272 -26.71 -0.89 5.01
CA GLY A 272 -28.04 -0.93 5.67
C GLY A 272 -28.90 0.33 5.48
N TYR A 273 -28.36 1.43 4.89
CA TYR A 273 -29.07 2.70 4.75
C TYR A 273 -29.66 2.98 3.36
N GLY A 274 -29.61 1.97 2.49
CA GLY A 274 -30.21 2.05 1.16
C GLY A 274 -29.23 2.44 0.04
N PRO A 275 -29.69 2.30 -1.22
CA PRO A 275 -28.81 2.38 -2.38
C PRO A 275 -28.21 3.78 -2.61
N GLU A 276 -28.94 4.86 -2.34
CA GLU A 276 -28.44 6.23 -2.53
C GLU A 276 -27.26 6.54 -1.60
N VAL A 277 -27.39 6.20 -0.31
CA VAL A 277 -26.33 6.41 0.69
C VAL A 277 -25.13 5.54 0.39
N MET A 278 -25.35 4.28 -0.02
CA MET A 278 -24.28 3.35 -0.42
C MET A 278 -23.54 3.86 -1.66
N ALA A 279 -24.25 4.35 -2.68
CA ALA A 279 -23.65 4.94 -3.87
C ALA A 279 -22.84 6.19 -3.55
N ALA A 280 -23.35 7.07 -2.70
CA ALA A 280 -22.67 8.27 -2.25
C ALA A 280 -21.37 7.93 -1.48
N TYR A 281 -21.43 6.97 -0.55
CA TYR A 281 -20.24 6.52 0.20
C TYR A 281 -19.20 5.86 -0.71
N THR A 282 -19.64 5.06 -1.67
CA THR A 282 -18.74 4.41 -2.64
C THR A 282 -18.06 5.44 -3.54
N ALA A 283 -18.80 6.44 -4.03
CA ALA A 283 -18.25 7.52 -4.84
C ALA A 283 -17.20 8.34 -4.05
N THR A 284 -17.51 8.72 -2.79
CA THR A 284 -16.54 9.40 -1.92
C THR A 284 -15.31 8.56 -1.65
N GLY A 285 -15.46 7.25 -1.43
CA GLY A 285 -14.35 6.32 -1.24
C GLY A 285 -13.39 6.24 -2.44
N LYS A 286 -13.92 6.32 -3.67
CA LYS A 286 -13.07 6.39 -4.88
C LYS A 286 -12.27 7.70 -4.95
N VAL A 287 -12.88 8.82 -4.59
CA VAL A 287 -12.21 10.12 -4.50
C VAL A 287 -11.11 10.09 -3.43
N GLU A 288 -11.44 9.61 -2.23
CA GLU A 288 -10.48 9.46 -1.13
C GLU A 288 -9.33 8.52 -1.50
N GLY A 289 -9.60 7.45 -2.25
CA GLY A 289 -8.57 6.55 -2.75
C GLY A 289 -7.49 7.25 -3.59
N ILE A 290 -7.86 8.30 -4.34
CA ILE A 290 -6.91 9.13 -5.09
C ILE A 290 -6.19 10.10 -4.15
N ILE A 291 -6.94 10.73 -3.23
CA ILE A 291 -6.42 11.72 -2.27
C ILE A 291 -5.38 11.11 -1.31
N PHE A 292 -5.50 9.82 -0.98
CA PHE A 292 -4.57 9.12 -0.09
C PHE A 292 -3.21 8.83 -0.73
N GLN A 293 -3.11 8.78 -2.05
CA GLN A 293 -1.88 8.38 -2.75
C GLN A 293 -0.67 9.30 -2.46
N PRO A 294 -0.78 10.64 -2.44
CA PRO A 294 0.32 11.50 -2.05
C PRO A 294 0.84 11.22 -0.63
N PHE A 295 -0.06 11.05 0.35
CA PHE A 295 0.32 10.76 1.74
C PHE A 295 1.01 9.41 1.86
N SER A 296 0.47 8.37 1.21
CA SER A 296 1.04 7.03 1.17
C SER A 296 2.44 7.03 0.56
N SER A 297 2.62 7.78 -0.54
CA SER A 297 3.91 7.89 -1.23
C SER A 297 4.97 8.61 -0.37
N LEU A 298 4.58 9.67 0.34
CA LEU A 298 5.46 10.37 1.29
C LEU A 298 5.80 9.48 2.49
N GLY A 299 4.82 8.76 3.05
CA GLY A 299 5.03 7.82 4.15
C GLY A 299 6.00 6.69 3.78
N LEU A 300 5.87 6.12 2.58
CA LEU A 300 6.78 5.08 2.08
C LEU A 300 8.19 5.61 1.82
N ALA A 301 8.30 6.82 1.26
CA ALA A 301 9.59 7.49 1.06
C ALA A 301 10.27 7.76 2.40
N LEU A 302 9.53 8.22 3.38
CA LEU A 302 10.03 8.48 4.73
C LEU A 302 10.44 7.18 5.43
N SER A 303 9.71 6.08 5.22
CA SER A 303 10.08 4.75 5.77
C SER A 303 11.44 4.28 5.24
N THR A 304 11.68 4.39 3.93
CA THR A 304 12.99 4.07 3.33
C THR A 304 14.09 5.01 3.86
N PHE A 305 13.80 6.32 3.91
CA PHE A 305 14.74 7.32 4.45
C PHE A 305 15.10 7.02 5.91
N ALA A 306 14.09 6.76 6.76
CA ALA A 306 14.29 6.43 8.16
C ALA A 306 15.09 5.14 8.33
N GLY A 307 14.77 4.08 7.57
CA GLY A 307 15.49 2.82 7.59
C GLY A 307 16.98 2.99 7.28
N GLN A 308 17.32 3.70 6.19
CA GLN A 308 18.72 3.95 5.83
C GLN A 308 19.44 4.80 6.89
N ASN A 309 18.81 5.86 7.40
CA ASN A 309 19.44 6.75 8.39
C ASN A 309 19.56 6.09 9.79
N CYS A 310 18.60 5.25 10.19
CA CYS A 310 18.73 4.43 11.40
C CYS A 310 19.88 3.42 11.29
N GLY A 311 20.04 2.77 10.11
CA GLY A 311 21.19 1.91 9.85
C GLY A 311 22.54 2.66 9.98
N ALA A 312 22.56 3.93 9.58
CA ALA A 312 23.73 4.82 9.71
C ALA A 312 23.83 5.52 11.07
N ARG A 313 22.96 5.21 12.05
CA ARG A 313 22.85 5.86 13.38
C ARG A 313 22.59 7.38 13.32
N LYS A 314 22.03 7.91 12.24
CA LYS A 314 21.77 9.35 12.04
C LYS A 314 20.35 9.73 12.53
N TYR A 315 20.02 9.50 13.79
CA TYR A 315 18.67 9.68 14.35
C TYR A 315 18.19 11.14 14.34
N GLU A 316 19.09 12.11 14.58
CA GLU A 316 18.75 13.53 14.49
C GLU A 316 18.30 13.91 13.07
N ARG A 317 18.92 13.31 12.04
CA ARG A 317 18.54 13.50 10.65
C ARG A 317 17.14 12.92 10.38
N VAL A 318 16.81 11.76 10.96
CA VAL A 318 15.45 11.20 10.90
C VAL A 318 14.44 12.15 11.53
N ARG A 319 14.72 12.65 12.74
CA ARG A 319 13.85 13.58 13.45
C ARG A 319 13.53 14.83 12.62
N ARG A 320 14.56 15.46 12.06
CA ARG A 320 14.39 16.67 11.21
C ARG A 320 13.60 16.36 9.95
N ALA A 321 13.87 15.23 9.31
CA ALA A 321 13.17 14.82 8.10
C ALA A 321 11.67 14.54 8.34
N VAL A 322 11.34 13.91 9.47
CA VAL A 322 9.94 13.68 9.87
C VAL A 322 9.19 15.00 10.05
N TRP A 323 9.76 15.96 10.79
CA TRP A 323 9.13 17.26 10.97
C TRP A 323 8.99 18.06 9.67
N GLN A 324 9.98 17.99 8.78
CA GLN A 324 9.90 18.63 7.47
C GLN A 324 8.83 17.98 6.58
N THR A 325 8.73 16.64 6.61
CA THR A 325 7.69 15.93 5.86
C THR A 325 6.32 16.20 6.44
N GLU A 326 6.21 16.30 7.77
CA GLU A 326 4.96 16.64 8.45
C GLU A 326 4.43 18.01 8.00
N LEU A 327 5.27 19.03 7.94
CA LEU A 327 4.87 20.35 7.42
C LEU A 327 4.32 20.29 6.00
N ILE A 328 4.93 19.45 5.13
CA ILE A 328 4.43 19.26 3.76
C ILE A 328 3.09 18.52 3.78
N THR A 329 2.93 17.48 4.58
CA THR A 329 1.66 16.73 4.65
C THR A 329 0.54 17.56 5.24
N LEU A 330 0.83 18.43 6.21
CA LEU A 330 -0.14 19.41 6.74
C LEU A 330 -0.59 20.40 5.66
N ALA A 331 0.36 21.01 4.95
CA ALA A 331 0.06 21.93 3.85
C ALA A 331 -0.72 21.23 2.71
N LEU A 332 -0.32 20.02 2.36
CA LEU A 332 -0.98 19.19 1.34
C LEU A 332 -2.40 18.81 1.78
N GLY A 333 -2.59 18.41 3.04
CA GLY A 333 -3.89 18.08 3.60
C GLY A 333 -4.85 19.28 3.57
N ALA A 334 -4.36 20.46 3.96
CA ALA A 334 -5.13 21.71 3.89
C ALA A 334 -5.47 22.06 2.44
N ALA A 335 -4.52 21.97 1.51
CA ALA A 335 -4.74 22.26 0.10
C ALA A 335 -5.77 21.31 -0.53
N LEU A 336 -5.65 19.99 -0.27
CA LEU A 336 -6.60 18.98 -0.75
C LEU A 336 -7.99 19.16 -0.15
N PHE A 337 -8.08 19.54 1.14
CA PHE A 337 -9.36 19.88 1.76
C PHE A 337 -10.00 21.10 1.09
N CYS A 338 -9.25 22.18 0.86
CA CYS A 338 -9.76 23.35 0.16
C CYS A 338 -10.25 23.02 -1.25
N LEU A 339 -9.47 22.23 -2.00
CA LEU A 339 -9.85 21.77 -3.33
C LEU A 339 -11.16 20.98 -3.30
N VAL A 340 -11.26 20.01 -2.39
CA VAL A 340 -12.47 19.21 -2.23
C VAL A 340 -13.65 20.06 -1.78
N ALA A 341 -13.47 20.98 -0.85
CA ALA A 341 -14.55 21.85 -0.34
C ALA A 341 -15.13 22.73 -1.44
N VAL A 342 -14.28 23.26 -2.35
CA VAL A 342 -14.71 24.10 -3.48
C VAL A 342 -15.36 23.27 -4.59
N PHE A 343 -14.75 22.13 -4.97
CA PHE A 343 -15.18 21.33 -6.13
C PHE A 343 -15.97 20.08 -5.75
N ARG A 344 -16.48 19.97 -4.53
CA ARG A 344 -17.11 18.79 -3.94
C ARG A 344 -18.12 18.07 -4.83
N GLU A 345 -19.03 18.82 -5.48
CA GLU A 345 -20.08 18.26 -6.32
C GLU A 345 -19.51 17.80 -7.68
N ASN A 346 -18.61 18.57 -8.26
CA ASN A 346 -17.93 18.19 -9.52
C ASN A 346 -17.12 16.92 -9.36
N VAL A 347 -16.39 16.77 -8.25
CA VAL A 347 -15.53 15.63 -7.99
C VAL A 347 -16.34 14.35 -7.75
N VAL A 348 -17.45 14.45 -7.01
CA VAL A 348 -18.37 13.32 -6.80
C VAL A 348 -19.17 13.04 -8.09
N GLY A 349 -19.61 14.07 -8.80
CA GLY A 349 -20.35 13.96 -10.06
C GLY A 349 -19.55 13.32 -11.20
N PHE A 350 -18.23 13.23 -11.09
CA PHE A 350 -17.42 12.44 -12.00
C PHE A 350 -17.70 10.93 -11.92
N PHE A 351 -18.16 10.44 -10.77
CA PHE A 351 -18.42 9.02 -10.53
C PHE A 351 -19.89 8.63 -10.55
N VAL A 352 -20.81 9.58 -10.31
CA VAL A 352 -22.26 9.36 -10.25
C VAL A 352 -23.01 10.51 -10.92
N THR A 353 -24.18 10.23 -11.45
CA THR A 353 -24.98 11.22 -12.20
C THR A 353 -26.23 11.69 -11.45
N GLU A 354 -26.66 10.95 -10.43
CA GLU A 354 -27.87 11.26 -9.66
C GLU A 354 -27.62 12.41 -8.69
N GLU A 355 -28.41 13.49 -8.81
CA GLU A 355 -28.22 14.73 -8.07
C GLU A 355 -28.26 14.55 -6.54
N ASN A 356 -29.19 13.71 -6.04
CA ASN A 356 -29.28 13.41 -4.61
C ASN A 356 -28.01 12.70 -4.09
N VAL A 357 -27.50 11.74 -4.87
CA VAL A 357 -26.27 10.99 -4.54
C VAL A 357 -25.05 11.92 -4.56
N ILE A 358 -24.99 12.85 -5.53
CA ILE A 358 -23.93 13.87 -5.61
C ILE A 358 -23.95 14.75 -4.37
N ARG A 359 -25.11 15.28 -3.98
CA ARG A 359 -25.23 16.15 -2.78
C ARG A 359 -24.84 15.43 -1.49
N LEU A 360 -25.29 14.18 -1.31
CA LEU A 360 -24.94 13.35 -0.16
C LEU A 360 -23.43 13.09 -0.12
N GLY A 361 -22.85 12.63 -1.24
CA GLY A 361 -21.42 12.36 -1.34
C GLY A 361 -20.57 13.62 -1.15
N ALA A 362 -20.95 14.74 -1.75
CA ALA A 362 -20.26 16.02 -1.61
C ALA A 362 -20.20 16.48 -0.14
N LYS A 363 -21.31 16.35 0.60
CA LYS A 363 -21.33 16.66 2.03
C LYS A 363 -20.46 15.70 2.84
N GLY A 364 -20.54 14.38 2.56
CA GLY A 364 -19.72 13.37 3.22
C GLY A 364 -18.23 13.57 2.99
N LEU A 365 -17.85 13.93 1.75
CA LEU A 365 -16.47 14.17 1.36
C LEU A 365 -15.88 15.42 2.07
N VAL A 366 -16.67 16.46 2.29
CA VAL A 366 -16.24 17.63 3.06
C VAL A 366 -16.08 17.29 4.54
N ILE A 367 -16.96 16.46 5.10
CA ILE A 367 -16.85 16.00 6.49
C ILE A 367 -15.53 15.25 6.70
N SER A 368 -15.27 14.18 5.97
CA SER A 368 -14.01 13.43 6.12
C SER A 368 -12.79 14.25 5.70
N GLY A 369 -12.92 15.06 4.64
CA GLY A 369 -11.85 15.93 4.14
C GLY A 369 -11.34 16.95 5.15
N SER A 370 -12.20 17.39 6.11
CA SER A 370 -11.81 18.32 7.18
C SER A 370 -10.62 17.79 8.01
N MET A 371 -10.37 16.48 8.00
CA MET A 371 -9.27 15.82 8.75
C MET A 371 -8.21 15.16 7.86
N TYR A 372 -8.07 15.57 6.59
CA TYR A 372 -6.94 15.12 5.75
C TYR A 372 -5.58 15.49 6.35
N ILE A 373 -5.53 16.52 7.18
CA ILE A 373 -4.35 16.88 7.99
C ILE A 373 -3.98 15.71 8.92
N ALA A 374 -4.93 15.20 9.70
CA ALA A 374 -4.70 14.06 10.60
C ALA A 374 -4.31 12.79 9.82
N LEU A 375 -4.94 12.57 8.66
CA LEU A 375 -4.58 11.47 7.76
C LEU A 375 -3.13 11.58 7.28
N GLY A 376 -2.68 12.77 6.87
CA GLY A 376 -1.29 13.02 6.47
C GLY A 376 -0.31 12.71 7.61
N THR A 377 -0.62 13.17 8.82
CA THR A 377 0.15 12.86 10.04
C THR A 377 0.26 11.36 10.29
N ILE A 378 -0.83 10.60 10.11
CA ILE A 378 -0.80 9.12 10.26
C ILE A 378 0.23 8.49 9.30
N TYR A 379 0.19 8.85 8.02
CA TYR A 379 1.12 8.29 7.04
C TYR A 379 2.57 8.69 7.31
N THR A 380 2.82 9.93 7.71
CA THR A 380 4.16 10.43 8.07
C THR A 380 4.71 9.70 9.27
N MET A 381 3.95 9.64 10.37
CA MET A 381 4.42 9.05 11.64
C MET A 381 4.55 7.53 11.53
N ARG A 382 3.58 6.83 10.93
CA ARG A 382 3.69 5.38 10.66
C ARG A 382 4.86 5.06 9.72
N GLY A 383 5.05 5.86 8.67
CA GLY A 383 6.17 5.71 7.74
C GLY A 383 7.51 5.77 8.49
N ALA A 384 7.68 6.77 9.35
CA ALA A 384 8.87 6.93 10.18
C ALA A 384 9.06 5.75 11.15
N LEU A 385 8.02 5.39 11.92
CA LEU A 385 8.07 4.28 12.89
C LEU A 385 8.39 2.95 12.21
N ASN A 386 7.76 2.66 11.07
CA ASN A 386 8.04 1.45 10.29
C ASN A 386 9.50 1.41 9.82
N GLY A 387 10.03 2.50 9.26
CA GLY A 387 11.42 2.61 8.85
C GLY A 387 12.41 2.48 10.03
N MET A 388 12.06 3.05 11.17
CA MET A 388 12.83 2.91 12.42
C MET A 388 12.67 1.52 13.06
N GLY A 389 11.75 0.67 12.57
CA GLY A 389 11.48 -0.70 13.01
C GLY A 389 10.62 -0.83 14.25
N ASP A 390 9.91 0.21 14.66
CA ASP A 390 8.87 0.12 15.70
C ASP A 390 7.53 -0.35 15.07
N VAL A 391 7.61 -1.48 14.37
CA VAL A 391 6.52 -2.04 13.59
C VAL A 391 5.42 -2.67 14.44
N VAL A 392 5.77 -3.15 15.64
CA VAL A 392 4.78 -3.71 16.58
C VAL A 392 3.83 -2.61 17.06
N PHE A 393 4.37 -1.43 17.39
CA PHE A 393 3.51 -0.30 17.72
C PHE A 393 2.65 0.13 16.52
N SER A 394 3.23 0.17 15.32
CA SER A 394 2.50 0.50 14.09
C SER A 394 1.35 -0.49 13.82
N MET A 395 1.57 -1.78 14.10
CA MET A 395 0.52 -2.81 14.04
C MET A 395 -0.58 -2.54 15.08
N LEU A 396 -0.21 -2.27 16.33
CA LEU A 396 -1.19 -1.94 17.39
C LEU A 396 -1.96 -0.66 17.09
N ASN A 397 -1.31 0.33 16.50
CA ASN A 397 -1.95 1.55 16.03
C ASN A 397 -2.95 1.27 14.87
N GLY A 398 -2.68 0.27 14.02
CA GLY A 398 -3.64 -0.25 13.04
C GLY A 398 -4.83 -0.95 13.70
N ALA A 399 -4.59 -1.76 14.74
CA ALA A 399 -5.65 -2.40 15.53
C ALA A 399 -6.53 -1.35 16.24
N LEU A 400 -5.92 -0.30 16.79
CA LEU A 400 -6.64 0.83 17.38
C LEU A 400 -7.51 1.55 16.34
N GLU A 401 -7.07 1.63 15.09
CA GLU A 401 -7.87 2.19 13.98
C GLU A 401 -9.13 1.36 13.72
N VAL A 402 -9.01 0.04 13.65
CA VAL A 402 -10.18 -0.86 13.50
C VAL A 402 -11.13 -0.70 14.68
N GLY A 403 -10.61 -0.80 15.90
CA GLY A 403 -11.40 -0.64 17.12
C GLY A 403 -12.06 0.75 17.21
N GLY A 404 -11.31 1.80 16.89
CA GLY A 404 -11.82 3.17 16.87
C GLY A 404 -12.97 3.35 15.88
N ARG A 405 -12.83 2.80 14.66
CA ARG A 405 -13.90 2.86 13.65
C ARG A 405 -15.17 2.14 14.12
N ILE A 406 -15.04 0.98 14.77
CA ILE A 406 -16.21 0.28 15.32
C ILE A 406 -16.85 1.10 16.43
N VAL A 407 -16.07 1.51 17.42
CA VAL A 407 -16.58 2.20 18.62
C VAL A 407 -17.19 3.55 18.25
N PHE A 408 -16.49 4.39 17.47
CA PHE A 408 -17.03 5.67 17.06
C PHE A 408 -18.24 5.53 16.14
N ALA A 409 -18.25 4.56 15.21
CA ALA A 409 -19.42 4.31 14.38
C ALA A 409 -20.66 3.97 15.24
N LEU A 410 -20.51 3.04 16.19
CA LEU A 410 -21.62 2.66 17.09
C LEU A 410 -22.11 3.85 17.93
N ILE A 411 -21.20 4.64 18.50
CA ILE A 411 -21.57 5.82 19.30
C ILE A 411 -22.25 6.85 18.43
N LEU A 412 -21.67 7.23 17.29
CA LEU A 412 -22.21 8.32 16.46
C LEU A 412 -23.52 7.95 15.78
N MET A 413 -23.62 6.71 15.25
CA MET A 413 -24.80 6.28 14.51
C MET A 413 -25.99 5.96 15.42
N TYR A 414 -25.75 5.25 16.53
CA TYR A 414 -26.83 4.68 17.34
C TYR A 414 -27.05 5.44 18.66
N VAL A 415 -26.00 5.83 19.38
CA VAL A 415 -26.12 6.55 20.67
C VAL A 415 -26.47 8.02 20.43
N LEU A 416 -25.68 8.71 19.58
CA LEU A 416 -25.91 10.10 19.19
C LEU A 416 -26.96 10.26 18.09
N LYS A 417 -27.50 9.14 17.58
CA LYS A 417 -28.57 9.09 16.55
C LYS A 417 -28.29 9.92 15.29
N MET A 418 -27.02 10.00 14.90
CA MET A 418 -26.63 10.72 13.68
C MET A 418 -26.96 9.93 12.40
N GLY A 419 -27.42 8.68 12.52
CA GLY A 419 -27.73 7.81 11.40
C GLY A 419 -26.51 7.57 10.52
N PHE A 420 -26.69 7.53 9.20
CA PHE A 420 -25.58 7.26 8.26
C PHE A 420 -24.48 8.34 8.25
N TRP A 421 -24.77 9.58 8.66
CA TRP A 421 -23.75 10.61 8.77
C TRP A 421 -22.66 10.25 9.77
N GLY A 422 -23.01 9.48 10.81
CA GLY A 422 -22.06 8.99 11.80
C GLY A 422 -20.85 8.27 11.18
N VAL A 423 -21.01 7.62 10.01
CA VAL A 423 -19.89 6.92 9.36
C VAL A 423 -18.82 7.87 8.84
N TRP A 424 -19.20 9.01 8.23
CA TRP A 424 -18.21 10.02 7.80
C TRP A 424 -17.52 10.69 8.99
N TYR A 425 -18.28 11.01 10.05
CA TYR A 425 -17.70 11.56 11.28
C TYR A 425 -16.80 10.55 12.00
N THR A 426 -17.04 9.24 11.86
CA THR A 426 -16.17 8.19 12.41
C THR A 426 -14.74 8.32 11.90
N ASN A 427 -14.55 8.66 10.62
CA ASN A 427 -13.21 8.87 10.07
C ASN A 427 -12.47 10.01 10.81
N ILE A 428 -13.16 11.13 11.10
CA ILE A 428 -12.60 12.29 11.81
C ILE A 428 -12.02 11.85 13.15
N PHE A 429 -12.87 11.29 14.03
CA PHE A 429 -12.46 10.93 15.38
C PHE A 429 -11.39 9.83 15.38
N THR A 430 -11.52 8.85 14.49
CA THR A 430 -10.52 7.78 14.37
C THR A 430 -9.17 8.34 13.94
N TRP A 431 -9.12 9.16 12.88
CA TRP A 431 -7.85 9.71 12.39
C TRP A 431 -7.18 10.61 13.40
N ILE A 432 -7.93 11.42 14.17
CA ILE A 432 -7.38 12.25 15.25
C ILE A 432 -6.68 11.37 16.31
N VAL A 433 -7.37 10.36 16.82
CA VAL A 433 -6.81 9.45 17.85
C VAL A 433 -5.57 8.73 17.33
N ILE A 434 -5.62 8.23 16.09
CA ILE A 434 -4.51 7.50 15.47
C ILE A 434 -3.31 8.41 15.21
N ALA A 435 -3.55 9.65 14.73
CA ALA A 435 -2.49 10.63 14.52
C ALA A 435 -1.80 11.02 15.83
N LEU A 436 -2.57 11.30 16.89
CA LEU A 436 -2.04 11.66 18.20
C LEU A 436 -1.22 10.52 18.82
N THR A 437 -1.73 9.29 18.78
CA THR A 437 -1.02 8.12 19.33
C THR A 437 0.27 7.83 18.55
N ALA A 438 0.26 7.92 17.21
CA ALA A 438 1.44 7.73 16.39
C ALA A 438 2.49 8.83 16.62
N SER A 439 2.06 10.10 16.72
CA SER A 439 2.95 11.24 17.01
C SER A 439 3.59 11.15 18.40
N GLY A 440 2.78 10.80 19.41
CA GLY A 440 3.28 10.57 20.76
C GLY A 440 4.32 9.46 20.82
N ARG A 441 4.05 8.34 20.14
CA ARG A 441 5.01 7.22 20.08
C ARG A 441 6.29 7.62 19.36
N PHE A 442 6.19 8.29 18.23
CA PHE A 442 7.37 8.76 17.50
C PHE A 442 8.26 9.65 18.38
N ALA A 443 7.64 10.61 19.09
CA ALA A 443 8.40 11.51 19.99
C ALA A 443 9.13 10.77 21.12
N VAL A 444 8.53 9.71 21.65
CA VAL A 444 9.17 8.88 22.70
C VAL A 444 10.26 7.99 22.10
N TYR A 445 9.96 7.32 20.98
CA TYR A 445 10.85 6.33 20.38
C TYR A 445 12.13 6.95 19.81
N ILE A 446 12.02 8.10 19.13
CA ILE A 446 13.19 8.81 18.58
C ILE A 446 14.14 9.29 19.70
N ARG A 447 13.59 9.79 20.83
CA ARG A 447 14.40 10.19 21.99
C ARG A 447 15.11 9.00 22.62
N LYS A 448 14.44 7.84 22.68
CA LYS A 448 15.05 6.60 23.16
C LYS A 448 16.25 6.21 22.30
N CYS A 449 16.08 6.17 20.97
CA CYS A 449 17.15 5.82 20.04
C CYS A 449 18.34 6.80 20.12
N GLN A 450 18.07 8.11 20.27
CA GLN A 450 19.13 9.11 20.44
C GLN A 450 19.94 8.91 21.73
N ARG A 451 19.27 8.63 22.86
CA ARG A 451 19.95 8.37 24.14
C ARG A 451 20.79 7.09 24.12
N GLU A 452 20.32 6.05 23.44
CA GLU A 452 21.06 4.80 23.30
C GLU A 452 22.32 4.99 22.44
N ASP A 453 22.27 5.86 21.44
CA ASP A 453 23.42 6.22 20.60
C ASP A 453 24.45 7.04 21.37
N ASP A 454 24.02 8.10 22.09
CA ASP A 454 24.88 8.93 22.96
C ASP A 454 25.52 8.11 24.07
N GLY A 455 24.82 7.12 24.65
CA GLY A 455 25.32 6.24 25.69
C GLY A 455 26.37 5.23 25.23
N THR A 456 26.33 4.85 23.94
CA THR A 456 27.35 3.95 23.34
C THR A 456 28.61 4.66 22.89
N GLU A 457 28.60 5.98 22.70
CA GLU A 457 29.81 6.79 22.45
C GLU A 457 30.61 7.10 23.71
N ASN A 458 29.97 7.00 24.89
CA ASN A 458 30.61 7.28 26.21
C ASN A 458 31.03 6.02 26.95
N ALA A 459 30.88 4.82 26.40
CA ALA A 459 31.34 3.54 26.91
C ALA A 459 32.42 2.92 26.01
#